data_07c2cb01f71700ece65052dc34f41f2b
#
_entry.id   07c2cb01f71700ece65052dc34f41f2b
#
_cell.length_a   1.000
_cell.length_b   1.000
_cell.length_c   1.000
_cell.angle_alpha   90.00
_cell.angle_beta   90.00
_cell.angle_gamma   90.00
#
_symmetry.space_group_name_H-M   'P 1'
#
loop_
_entity.id
_entity.type
_entity.pdbx_description
1 polymer ?
#
loop_
_entity_poly.entity_id
_entity_poly.type
_entity_poly.pdbx_seq_one_letter_code
_entity_poly.pdbx_strand_id
1 'polypeptide(L)'
;MRSSTKRQASVLAMMSWSVWAQAQNQVGEAPAGDSRPPAVAPLFEQPGVLTPRGKLVLEPSLQFGYASSNRVVLVGYTIIPALLIGLVDVREVKRNTTTAALTLRYGLSRRAELEIKLPYVYRSDSTVSREVFTGTGVDNVFDTSGKGMGDAELGLRYQLNEGGGDQAFYVAGLRVKSRTGIDPFNVVTDCSPRCVGPNVTGTGLPLELPTGSGFYALQPSVTWLYPSDPAILFGSVSYLHNFKRSGVNRKVLNGQWEPLGTVAPGDVFGFNFGVGLALNDRALISFGYDHSSIARTRQNGVTVPGSVRTQLGTLLVGFSYRINEKRTVNVTVGAGLTRDTPDVQLSLRLPLTF
;
A
#
# COMPACT_ATOMS: atom_id res chain seq x y z
N MET A 1 -18.64 -70.10 39.40
CA MET A 1 -18.88 -68.94 40.30
C MET A 1 -18.27 -67.70 39.64
N ARG A 2 -19.15 -66.81 39.21
CA ARG A 2 -18.87 -65.54 38.53
C ARG A 2 -18.55 -64.42 39.55
N SER A 3 -17.68 -63.57 39.19
CA SER A 3 -17.87 -62.16 39.26
C SER A 3 -16.68 -61.37 39.81
N SER A 4 -16.51 -60.18 39.27
CA SER A 4 -15.80 -59.01 39.78
C SER A 4 -14.47 -58.67 39.12
N THR A 5 -14.57 -58.14 37.91
CA THR A 5 -13.52 -57.35 37.29
C THR A 5 -14.15 -56.28 36.41
N LYS A 6 -14.85 -55.30 37.00
CA LYS A 6 -15.37 -54.11 36.30
C LYS A 6 -15.52 -52.94 37.25
N ARG A 7 -14.42 -52.48 37.88
CA ARG A 7 -14.44 -51.21 38.64
C ARG A 7 -13.09 -50.49 38.77
N GLN A 8 -12.15 -50.66 37.86
CA GLN A 8 -10.89 -49.92 37.91
C GLN A 8 -10.53 -49.11 36.63
N ALA A 9 -11.46 -49.00 35.66
CA ALA A 9 -11.20 -48.22 34.42
C ALA A 9 -11.82 -46.80 34.39
N SER A 10 -12.52 -46.37 35.45
CA SER A 10 -13.24 -45.07 35.43
C SER A 10 -12.60 -43.95 36.28
N VAL A 11 -11.48 -44.18 36.92
CA VAL A 11 -10.83 -43.16 37.79
C VAL A 11 -9.62 -42.51 37.08
N LEU A 12 -9.08 -43.09 36.03
CA LEU A 12 -7.91 -42.50 35.31
C LEU A 12 -8.32 -41.54 34.17
N ALA A 13 -9.61 -41.41 33.84
CA ALA A 13 -10.06 -40.46 32.80
C ALA A 13 -10.51 -39.10 33.31
N MET A 14 -10.56 -38.88 34.64
CA MET A 14 -10.95 -37.58 35.24
C MET A 14 -9.79 -36.74 35.77
N MET A 15 -8.53 -37.19 35.68
CA MET A 15 -7.38 -36.41 36.12
C MET A 15 -6.62 -35.74 35.00
N SER A 16 -6.99 -35.87 33.72
CA SER A 16 -6.30 -35.26 32.61
C SER A 16 -6.96 -33.95 32.10
N TRP A 17 -8.06 -33.51 32.67
CA TRP A 17 -8.75 -32.28 32.24
C TRP A 17 -8.55 -31.08 33.16
N SER A 18 -7.89 -31.25 34.31
CA SER A 18 -7.66 -30.15 35.27
C SER A 18 -6.32 -29.41 35.11
N VAL A 19 -5.45 -29.85 34.18
CA VAL A 19 -4.13 -29.19 33.95
C VAL A 19 -4.18 -28.19 32.79
N TRP A 20 -5.25 -28.20 31.96
CA TRP A 20 -5.42 -27.27 30.83
C TRP A 20 -6.21 -26.01 31.17
N ALA A 21 -6.81 -25.93 32.36
CA ALA A 21 -7.65 -24.80 32.75
C ALA A 21 -6.91 -23.68 33.51
N GLN A 22 -5.61 -23.79 33.75
CA GLN A 22 -4.83 -22.75 34.43
C GLN A 22 -3.78 -22.02 33.57
N ALA A 23 -3.71 -22.31 32.27
CA ALA A 23 -2.85 -21.58 31.33
C ALA A 23 -3.58 -20.49 30.53
N GLN A 24 -4.87 -20.24 30.84
CA GLN A 24 -5.70 -19.28 30.08
C GLN A 24 -5.82 -17.87 30.68
N ASN A 25 -5.10 -17.56 31.76
CA ASN A 25 -5.24 -16.27 32.42
C ASN A 25 -3.94 -15.48 32.41
N GLN A 26 -3.38 -15.14 31.25
CA GLN A 26 -2.43 -14.02 31.14
C GLN A 26 -2.06 -13.73 29.68
N VAL A 27 -3.01 -13.34 28.84
CA VAL A 27 -2.67 -12.62 27.60
C VAL A 27 -3.50 -11.34 27.61
N GLY A 28 -2.85 -10.26 28.05
CA GLY A 28 -3.18 -8.89 27.70
C GLY A 28 -4.62 -8.43 27.90
N GLU A 29 -5.11 -8.46 29.15
CA GLU A 29 -6.25 -7.64 29.51
C GLU A 29 -5.83 -6.17 29.34
N ALA A 30 -6.41 -5.48 28.34
CA ALA A 30 -6.27 -4.03 28.23
C ALA A 30 -6.76 -3.43 29.55
N PRO A 31 -6.03 -2.46 30.16
CA PRO A 31 -6.43 -1.87 31.43
C PRO A 31 -7.87 -1.38 31.33
N ALA A 32 -8.73 -1.83 32.23
CA ALA A 32 -10.12 -1.42 32.32
C ALA A 32 -10.20 0.12 32.36
N GLY A 33 -10.72 0.76 31.32
CA GLY A 33 -10.86 2.21 31.22
C GLY A 33 -10.11 2.91 30.09
N ASP A 34 -9.30 2.21 29.29
CA ASP A 34 -8.65 2.81 28.12
C ASP A 34 -9.50 2.61 26.87
N SER A 35 -10.12 3.68 26.39
CA SER A 35 -10.94 3.70 25.18
C SER A 35 -10.13 3.65 23.87
N ARG A 36 -8.84 3.28 23.94
CA ARG A 36 -7.97 3.15 22.78
C ARG A 36 -8.08 1.76 22.18
N PRO A 37 -8.05 1.64 20.85
CA PRO A 37 -7.94 0.35 20.21
C PRO A 37 -6.72 -0.43 20.70
N PRO A 38 -6.77 -1.76 20.79
CA PRO A 38 -5.61 -2.57 21.18
C PRO A 38 -4.43 -2.29 20.24
N ALA A 39 -3.21 -2.38 20.79
CA ALA A 39 -1.99 -2.17 20.03
C ALA A 39 -1.75 -3.32 19.06
N VAL A 40 -2.50 -3.31 17.96
CA VAL A 40 -2.27 -4.19 16.83
C VAL A 40 -1.12 -3.63 16.02
N ALA A 41 -0.19 -4.50 15.67
CA ALA A 41 0.82 -4.12 14.69
C ALA A 41 0.13 -3.59 13.44
N PRO A 42 0.59 -2.44 12.95
CA PRO A 42 0.04 -1.90 11.72
C PRO A 42 0.35 -2.87 10.59
N LEU A 43 -0.63 -3.68 10.25
CA LEU A 43 -0.69 -4.40 9.01
C LEU A 43 -1.08 -3.39 7.97
N PHE A 44 -0.43 -3.42 6.85
CA PHE A 44 -0.69 -2.48 5.79
C PHE A 44 -0.27 -1.04 6.14
N GLU A 45 -0.60 -0.09 5.32
CA GLU A 45 -0.15 1.30 5.46
C GLU A 45 -0.77 2.06 6.65
N GLN A 46 -1.83 1.53 7.28
CA GLN A 46 -2.55 2.23 8.33
C GLN A 46 -2.33 1.57 9.70
N PRO A 47 -1.80 2.31 10.70
CA PRO A 47 -1.72 1.81 12.06
C PRO A 47 -3.14 1.62 12.64
N GLY A 48 -3.34 0.50 13.31
CA GLY A 48 -4.61 0.19 13.94
C GLY A 48 -4.93 0.99 15.18
N VAL A 49 -3.94 1.63 15.79
CA VAL A 49 -4.06 2.38 17.05
C VAL A 49 -3.66 3.82 16.83
N LEU A 50 -4.44 4.75 17.38
CA LEU A 50 -4.10 6.16 17.36
C LEU A 50 -2.98 6.48 18.34
N THR A 51 -2.13 7.43 17.98
CA THR A 51 -1.10 7.96 18.86
C THR A 51 -1.74 8.60 20.10
N PRO A 52 -1.29 8.27 21.33
CA PRO A 52 -1.83 8.87 22.54
C PRO A 52 -1.71 10.39 22.54
N ARG A 53 -2.68 11.06 23.18
CA ARG A 53 -2.70 12.53 23.26
C ARG A 53 -1.38 13.10 23.74
N GLY A 54 -0.86 14.10 23.01
CA GLY A 54 0.39 14.80 23.33
C GLY A 54 1.66 13.98 23.06
N LYS A 55 1.54 12.75 22.57
CA LYS A 55 2.67 11.93 22.14
C LYS A 55 2.97 12.12 20.67
N LEU A 56 4.25 11.94 20.34
CA LEU A 56 4.78 12.00 18.99
C LEU A 56 5.30 10.61 18.61
N VAL A 57 4.94 10.14 17.43
CA VAL A 57 5.53 8.93 16.84
C VAL A 57 6.28 9.31 15.58
N LEU A 58 7.56 8.98 15.54
CA LEU A 58 8.39 9.05 14.35
C LEU A 58 8.55 7.65 13.79
N GLU A 59 8.14 7.43 12.55
CA GLU A 59 8.22 6.13 11.90
C GLU A 59 9.01 6.20 10.59
N PRO A 60 10.32 5.91 10.61
CA PRO A 60 11.04 5.58 9.40
C PRO A 60 10.54 4.26 8.83
N SER A 61 10.43 4.21 7.50
CA SER A 61 10.00 3.01 6.79
C SER A 61 10.77 2.84 5.49
N LEU A 62 10.94 1.58 5.08
CA LEU A 62 11.53 1.19 3.82
C LEU A 62 10.60 0.17 3.15
N GLN A 63 10.19 0.47 1.93
CA GLN A 63 9.37 -0.41 1.11
C GLN A 63 10.11 -0.75 -0.17
N PHE A 64 10.09 -2.01 -0.53
CA PHE A 64 10.62 -2.53 -1.79
C PHE A 64 9.48 -3.27 -2.51
N GLY A 65 9.36 -3.03 -3.81
CA GLY A 65 8.41 -3.74 -4.67
C GLY A 65 9.08 -4.14 -5.97
N TYR A 66 8.89 -5.40 -6.36
CA TYR A 66 9.27 -5.93 -7.66
C TYR A 66 8.03 -6.32 -8.44
N ALA A 67 7.96 -5.92 -9.69
CA ALA A 67 6.90 -6.30 -10.61
C ALA A 67 7.49 -6.69 -11.96
N SER A 68 7.06 -7.83 -12.51
CA SER A 68 7.29 -8.23 -13.88
C SER A 68 5.95 -8.32 -14.58
N SER A 69 5.71 -7.44 -15.53
CA SER A 69 4.43 -7.35 -16.22
C SER A 69 4.63 -6.93 -17.67
N ASN A 70 3.76 -7.40 -18.56
CA ASN A 70 3.66 -6.88 -19.91
C ASN A 70 2.79 -5.60 -20.00
N ARG A 71 2.47 -4.97 -18.84
CA ARG A 71 1.75 -3.72 -18.77
C ARG A 71 2.47 -2.76 -17.85
N VAL A 72 2.55 -1.51 -18.25
CA VAL A 72 3.10 -0.43 -17.43
C VAL A 72 2.01 0.06 -16.48
N VAL A 73 1.94 -0.53 -15.28
CA VAL A 73 1.09 -0.04 -14.19
C VAL A 73 1.99 0.43 -13.05
N LEU A 74 1.80 1.66 -12.61
CA LEU A 74 2.51 2.18 -11.45
C LEU A 74 1.67 1.97 -10.19
N VAL A 75 2.19 1.16 -9.29
CA VAL A 75 1.51 0.81 -8.04
C VAL A 75 1.62 1.94 -7.03
N GLY A 76 0.50 2.25 -6.41
CA GLY A 76 0.40 3.22 -5.32
C GLY A 76 -0.01 4.62 -5.71
N TYR A 77 0.18 5.02 -6.97
CA TYR A 77 -0.32 6.30 -7.48
C TYR A 77 -0.74 6.09 -8.92
N THR A 78 -1.96 6.46 -9.22
CA THR A 78 -2.51 6.35 -10.57
C THR A 78 -1.58 7.05 -11.53
N ILE A 79 -0.92 6.29 -12.32
CA ILE A 79 -0.23 6.83 -13.46
C ILE A 79 -1.08 6.55 -14.65
N ILE A 80 -1.16 7.56 -15.47
CA ILE A 80 -1.59 7.41 -16.83
C ILE A 80 -0.85 6.19 -17.35
N PRO A 81 -1.54 5.10 -17.72
CA PRO A 81 -0.88 4.04 -18.47
C PRO A 81 -0.07 4.77 -19.50
N ALA A 82 1.23 4.49 -19.57
CA ALA A 82 2.04 5.07 -20.62
C ALA A 82 1.22 4.89 -21.88
N LEU A 83 0.79 5.97 -22.47
CA LEU A 83 0.17 5.93 -23.78
C LEU A 83 1.25 5.32 -24.64
N LEU A 84 1.17 4.01 -24.84
CA LEU A 84 1.98 3.27 -25.78
C LEU A 84 1.67 3.82 -27.14
N ILE A 85 2.40 4.80 -27.51
CA ILE A 85 2.25 5.47 -28.77
C ILE A 85 3.66 5.75 -29.25
N GLY A 86 4.28 4.67 -29.52
CA GLY A 86 5.46 4.60 -30.31
C GLY A 86 5.37 3.37 -31.20
N LEU A 87 6.31 3.23 -32.07
CA LEU A 87 6.49 2.12 -33.00
C LEU A 87 7.00 0.84 -32.29
N VAL A 88 6.72 0.71 -30.98
CA VAL A 88 7.33 -0.30 -30.09
C VAL A 88 6.25 -1.17 -29.46
N ASP A 89 6.36 -2.48 -29.65
CA ASP A 89 5.57 -3.49 -28.94
C ASP A 89 6.29 -3.85 -27.64
N VAL A 90 5.79 -3.34 -26.50
CA VAL A 90 6.32 -3.66 -25.17
C VAL A 90 5.92 -5.08 -24.79
N ARG A 91 6.90 -5.94 -24.60
CA ARG A 91 6.72 -7.36 -24.25
C ARG A 91 6.81 -7.62 -22.77
N GLU A 92 7.75 -7.01 -22.10
CA GLU A 92 7.98 -7.18 -20.67
C GLU A 92 8.50 -5.89 -20.06
N VAL A 93 8.02 -5.55 -18.89
CA VAL A 93 8.55 -4.47 -18.04
C VAL A 93 8.90 -5.06 -16.69
N LYS A 94 10.17 -5.06 -16.34
CA LYS A 94 10.64 -5.39 -14.99
C LYS A 94 10.83 -4.09 -14.23
N ARG A 95 10.10 -3.95 -13.15
CA ARG A 95 10.12 -2.73 -12.33
C ARG A 95 10.55 -3.03 -10.92
N ASN A 96 11.54 -2.27 -10.46
CA ASN A 96 11.92 -2.20 -9.06
C ASN A 96 11.53 -0.82 -8.52
N THR A 97 10.87 -0.79 -7.39
CA THR A 97 10.55 0.45 -6.69
C THR A 97 10.99 0.32 -5.24
N THR A 98 11.87 1.22 -4.80
CA THR A 98 12.26 1.36 -3.41
C THR A 98 11.76 2.70 -2.90
N THR A 99 11.02 2.69 -1.80
CA THR A 99 10.51 3.89 -1.15
C THR A 99 10.98 3.94 0.28
N ALA A 100 11.82 4.92 0.62
CA ALA A 100 12.11 5.28 1.99
C ALA A 100 11.15 6.39 2.41
N ALA A 101 10.46 6.26 3.53
CA ALA A 101 9.56 7.31 3.99
C ALA A 101 9.76 7.61 5.47
N LEU A 102 9.56 8.87 5.82
CA LEU A 102 9.49 9.34 7.20
C LEU A 102 8.06 9.76 7.50
N THR A 103 7.42 9.06 8.42
CA THR A 103 6.06 9.38 8.87
C THR A 103 6.12 9.95 10.28
N LEU A 104 5.50 11.11 10.48
CA LEU A 104 5.34 11.77 11.77
C LEU A 104 3.87 11.73 12.16
N ARG A 105 3.56 11.19 13.34
CA ARG A 105 2.20 11.17 13.90
C ARG A 105 2.16 11.89 15.23
N TYR A 106 1.14 12.71 15.43
CA TYR A 106 0.92 13.45 16.66
C TYR A 106 -0.49 13.26 17.17
N GLY A 107 -0.62 12.83 18.41
CA GLY A 107 -1.90 12.67 19.09
C GLY A 107 -2.50 14.01 19.50
N LEU A 108 -3.45 14.54 18.73
CA LEU A 108 -4.14 15.80 19.02
C LEU A 108 -5.08 15.67 20.22
N SER A 109 -5.78 14.55 20.31
CA SER A 109 -6.69 14.25 21.41
C SER A 109 -6.70 12.75 21.70
N ARG A 110 -7.54 12.28 22.63
CA ARG A 110 -7.71 10.84 22.87
C ARG A 110 -8.26 10.09 21.66
N ARG A 111 -8.93 10.79 20.74
CA ARG A 111 -9.62 10.23 19.57
C ARG A 111 -9.14 10.80 18.24
N ALA A 112 -8.19 11.73 18.22
CA ALA A 112 -7.72 12.38 16.99
C ALA A 112 -6.20 12.36 16.89
N GLU A 113 -5.71 12.06 15.69
CA GLU A 113 -4.29 11.99 15.32
C GLU A 113 -4.05 12.71 14.01
N LEU A 114 -2.98 13.48 13.95
CA LEU A 114 -2.46 14.10 12.73
C LEU A 114 -1.25 13.30 12.24
N GLU A 115 -1.17 13.10 10.93
CA GLU A 115 -0.08 12.37 10.28
C GLU A 115 0.52 13.18 9.14
N ILE A 116 1.84 13.18 9.02
CA ILE A 116 2.57 13.72 7.88
C ILE A 116 3.52 12.63 7.38
N LYS A 117 3.48 12.31 6.07
CA LYS A 117 4.37 11.33 5.44
C LYS A 117 5.16 11.99 4.32
N LEU A 118 6.49 11.83 4.38
CA LEU A 118 7.45 12.35 3.42
C LEU A 118 8.20 11.18 2.78
N PRO A 119 7.85 10.77 1.56
CA PRO A 119 8.51 9.67 0.87
C PRO A 119 9.68 10.15 0.01
N TYR A 120 10.73 9.35 -0.08
CA TYR A 120 11.78 9.42 -1.07
C TYR A 120 11.77 8.14 -1.90
N VAL A 121 11.69 8.27 -3.22
CA VAL A 121 11.43 7.16 -4.13
C VAL A 121 12.64 6.96 -5.05
N TYR A 122 13.05 5.71 -5.22
CA TYR A 122 13.94 5.24 -6.27
C TYR A 122 13.19 4.21 -7.12
N ARG A 123 13.22 4.39 -8.43
CA ARG A 123 12.61 3.48 -9.40
C ARG A 123 13.61 3.08 -10.45
N SER A 124 13.51 1.82 -10.92
CA SER A 124 14.27 1.30 -12.04
C SER A 124 13.39 0.38 -12.84
N ASP A 125 13.20 0.69 -14.11
CA ASP A 125 12.43 -0.10 -15.06
C ASP A 125 13.37 -0.62 -16.14
N SER A 126 13.26 -1.93 -16.46
CA SER A 126 13.88 -2.57 -17.61
C SER A 126 12.77 -3.01 -18.55
N THR A 127 12.66 -2.37 -19.71
CA THR A 127 11.58 -2.59 -20.68
C THR A 127 12.12 -3.35 -21.87
N VAL A 128 11.61 -4.55 -22.10
CA VAL A 128 11.90 -5.33 -23.31
C VAL A 128 10.82 -5.00 -24.37
N SER A 129 11.26 -4.52 -25.52
CA SER A 129 10.35 -4.14 -26.59
C SER A 129 10.88 -4.57 -27.96
N ARG A 130 9.98 -4.74 -28.90
CA ARG A 130 10.31 -5.01 -30.30
C ARG A 130 9.83 -3.84 -31.17
N GLU A 131 10.70 -3.35 -32.02
CA GLU A 131 10.32 -2.35 -33.01
C GLU A 131 9.47 -3.00 -34.10
N VAL A 132 8.26 -2.46 -34.31
CA VAL A 132 7.27 -3.06 -35.22
C VAL A 132 7.57 -2.75 -36.71
N PHE A 133 8.34 -1.70 -36.99
CA PHE A 133 8.51 -1.19 -38.37
C PHE A 133 9.89 -1.39 -38.98
N THR A 134 10.88 -1.83 -38.23
CA THR A 134 12.24 -2.04 -38.78
C THR A 134 12.47 -3.43 -39.34
N GLY A 135 11.48 -4.35 -39.26
CA GLY A 135 11.58 -5.70 -39.79
C GLY A 135 12.61 -6.59 -39.09
N THR A 136 13.26 -6.08 -38.06
CA THR A 136 14.23 -6.82 -37.24
C THR A 136 13.47 -7.53 -36.10
N GLY A 137 13.49 -8.86 -36.12
CA GLY A 137 12.91 -9.67 -35.04
C GLY A 137 13.70 -9.62 -33.74
N VAL A 138 14.47 -8.54 -33.51
CA VAL A 138 15.36 -8.37 -32.35
C VAL A 138 14.63 -7.59 -31.25
N ASP A 139 14.66 -8.14 -30.05
CA ASP A 139 14.15 -7.46 -28.87
C ASP A 139 15.21 -6.47 -28.37
N ASN A 140 14.81 -5.23 -28.13
CA ASN A 140 15.65 -4.20 -27.51
C ASN A 140 15.31 -4.03 -26.04
N VAL A 141 16.31 -3.82 -25.21
CA VAL A 141 16.15 -3.56 -23.76
C VAL A 141 16.41 -2.09 -23.50
N PHE A 142 15.44 -1.43 -22.87
CA PHE A 142 15.54 -0.03 -22.46
C PHE A 142 15.53 0.02 -20.94
N ASP A 143 16.64 0.47 -20.35
CA ASP A 143 16.77 0.66 -18.91
C ASP A 143 16.57 2.14 -18.58
N THR A 144 15.63 2.41 -17.68
CA THR A 144 15.36 3.75 -17.18
C THR A 144 15.30 3.75 -15.67
N SER A 145 15.74 4.84 -15.06
CA SER A 145 15.67 5.00 -13.62
C SER A 145 15.25 6.42 -13.23
N GLY A 146 14.82 6.59 -11.99
CA GLY A 146 14.49 7.88 -11.44
C GLY A 146 14.53 7.86 -9.92
N LYS A 147 14.92 8.97 -9.32
CA LYS A 147 15.03 9.13 -7.87
C LYS A 147 14.68 10.55 -7.44
N GLY A 148 14.06 10.68 -6.28
CA GLY A 148 13.70 11.98 -5.73
C GLY A 148 12.63 11.89 -4.66
N MET A 149 12.22 13.04 -4.16
CA MET A 149 11.06 13.12 -3.27
C MET A 149 9.82 12.62 -4.00
N GLY A 150 9.00 11.87 -3.31
CA GLY A 150 7.67 11.50 -3.77
C GLY A 150 6.62 12.55 -3.39
N ASP A 151 5.36 12.20 -3.55
CA ASP A 151 4.25 13.06 -3.15
C ASP A 151 4.09 13.02 -1.63
N ALA A 152 4.22 14.18 -0.96
CA ALA A 152 3.99 14.30 0.46
C ALA A 152 2.50 14.12 0.79
N GLU A 153 2.20 13.53 1.95
CA GLU A 153 0.85 13.24 2.39
C GLU A 153 0.57 13.84 3.76
N LEU A 154 -0.63 14.36 3.93
CA LEU A 154 -1.17 14.83 5.20
C LEU A 154 -2.42 14.02 5.54
N GLY A 155 -2.47 13.45 6.74
CA GLY A 155 -3.57 12.61 7.22
C GLY A 155 -4.17 13.14 8.51
N LEU A 156 -5.49 13.00 8.65
CA LEU A 156 -6.21 13.15 9.89
C LEU A 156 -6.96 11.86 10.17
N ARG A 157 -6.85 11.34 11.39
CA ARG A 157 -7.54 10.14 11.83
C ARG A 157 -8.36 10.42 13.08
N TYR A 158 -9.57 9.89 13.12
CA TYR A 158 -10.49 10.11 14.21
C TYR A 158 -11.21 8.82 14.61
N GLN A 159 -11.14 8.45 15.87
CA GLN A 159 -11.84 7.30 16.44
C GLN A 159 -13.31 7.65 16.66
N LEU A 160 -14.21 6.92 15.99
CA LEU A 160 -15.65 7.20 15.97
C LEU A 160 -16.36 6.75 17.26
N ASN A 161 -15.95 5.61 17.82
CA ASN A 161 -16.58 5.01 18.98
C ASN A 161 -15.56 4.74 20.09
N GLU A 162 -16.03 4.43 21.29
CA GLU A 162 -15.13 4.12 22.42
C GLU A 162 -14.53 2.73 22.33
N GLY A 163 -15.24 1.81 21.65
CA GLY A 163 -14.86 0.41 21.60
C GLY A 163 -15.05 -0.29 22.95
N GLY A 164 -14.63 -1.52 23.04
CA GLY A 164 -14.71 -2.31 24.28
C GLY A 164 -14.40 -3.78 24.00
N GLY A 165 -14.36 -4.63 25.03
CA GLY A 165 -13.97 -6.02 24.91
C GLY A 165 -14.71 -6.82 23.84
N ASP A 166 -15.99 -6.52 23.59
CA ASP A 166 -16.82 -7.20 22.59
C ASP A 166 -17.28 -6.28 21.45
N GLN A 167 -16.71 -5.10 21.31
CA GLN A 167 -17.10 -4.13 20.29
C GLN A 167 -15.93 -3.74 19.39
N ALA A 168 -16.19 -3.67 18.10
CA ALA A 168 -15.22 -3.18 17.15
C ALA A 168 -14.91 -1.69 17.37
N PHE A 169 -13.65 -1.32 17.18
CA PHE A 169 -13.20 0.06 17.10
C PHE A 169 -13.30 0.53 15.65
N TYR A 170 -13.87 1.70 15.43
CA TYR A 170 -13.96 2.33 14.12
C TYR A 170 -13.14 3.63 14.09
N VAL A 171 -12.28 3.76 13.09
CA VAL A 171 -11.45 4.93 12.89
C VAL A 171 -11.73 5.49 11.50
N ALA A 172 -12.24 6.71 11.43
CA ALA A 172 -12.34 7.46 10.19
C ALA A 172 -11.00 8.11 9.88
N GLY A 173 -10.59 8.08 8.62
CA GLY A 173 -9.37 8.71 8.11
C GLY A 173 -9.68 9.62 6.94
N LEU A 174 -8.94 10.72 6.84
CA LEU A 174 -8.92 11.59 5.68
C LEU A 174 -7.47 11.90 5.35
N ARG A 175 -7.02 11.53 4.16
CA ARG A 175 -5.66 11.76 3.68
C ARG A 175 -5.67 12.64 2.43
N VAL A 176 -4.82 13.65 2.43
CA VAL A 176 -4.56 14.53 1.29
C VAL A 176 -3.17 14.22 0.76
N LYS A 177 -3.07 13.93 -0.53
CA LYS A 177 -1.81 13.71 -1.23
C LYS A 177 -1.48 14.96 -2.04
N SER A 178 -0.26 15.46 -1.90
CA SER A 178 0.27 16.55 -2.71
C SER A 178 0.79 16.04 -4.07
N ARG A 179 1.44 16.92 -4.81
CA ARG A 179 2.20 16.61 -6.03
C ARG A 179 3.62 17.19 -5.94
N THR A 180 4.29 16.90 -4.85
CA THR A 180 5.65 17.41 -4.58
C THR A 180 6.73 16.56 -5.24
N GLY A 181 6.41 15.35 -5.67
CA GLY A 181 7.31 14.48 -6.40
C GLY A 181 7.61 14.98 -7.82
N ILE A 182 8.58 14.34 -8.47
CA ILE A 182 8.89 14.63 -9.88
C ILE A 182 7.69 14.26 -10.74
N ASP A 183 7.14 15.27 -11.39
CA ASP A 183 5.93 15.18 -12.20
C ASP A 183 6.19 14.33 -13.46
N PRO A 184 5.33 13.32 -13.77
CA PRO A 184 5.46 12.49 -14.96
C PRO A 184 5.40 13.26 -16.27
N PHE A 185 4.82 14.45 -16.29
CA PHE A 185 4.76 15.29 -17.47
C PHE A 185 6.02 16.16 -17.69
N ASN A 186 6.83 16.33 -16.65
CA ASN A 186 8.08 17.11 -16.71
C ASN A 186 9.31 16.24 -17.06
N VAL A 187 9.22 14.93 -16.96
CA VAL A 187 10.28 14.04 -17.44
C VAL A 187 10.23 13.96 -18.97
N VAL A 188 11.40 13.93 -19.60
CA VAL A 188 11.49 13.85 -21.06
C VAL A 188 11.01 12.49 -21.53
N THR A 189 10.05 12.49 -22.45
CA THR A 189 9.58 11.27 -23.13
C THR A 189 10.28 11.18 -24.49
N ASP A 190 10.74 9.98 -24.83
CA ASP A 190 11.42 9.70 -26.10
C ASP A 190 10.41 9.70 -27.26
N CYS A 191 10.01 10.89 -27.68
CA CYS A 191 9.14 11.14 -28.83
C CYS A 191 9.52 12.46 -29.49
N SER A 192 9.32 12.56 -30.82
CA SER A 192 9.50 13.81 -31.57
C SER A 192 8.55 13.85 -32.76
N PRO A 193 7.89 14.97 -33.05
CA PRO A 193 7.69 16.18 -32.22
C PRO A 193 6.63 15.98 -31.12
N ARG A 194 5.96 14.82 -31.11
CA ARG A 194 4.87 14.42 -30.20
C ARG A 194 4.86 12.90 -30.07
N CYS A 195 4.17 12.38 -29.05
CA CYS A 195 4.07 10.93 -28.86
C CYS A 195 2.79 10.31 -29.47
N VAL A 196 1.87 11.13 -30.00
CA VAL A 196 0.59 10.68 -30.57
C VAL A 196 0.33 11.38 -31.89
N GLY A 197 -0.11 10.65 -32.92
CA GLY A 197 -0.56 11.19 -34.19
C GLY A 197 0.40 10.90 -35.35
N PRO A 198 0.21 11.52 -36.53
CA PRO A 198 1.07 11.28 -37.68
C PRO A 198 2.48 11.83 -37.48
N ASN A 199 3.48 11.22 -38.12
CA ASN A 199 4.88 11.59 -38.10
C ASN A 199 5.54 11.52 -36.69
N VAL A 200 5.08 10.59 -35.84
CA VAL A 200 5.68 10.31 -34.58
C VAL A 200 6.96 9.49 -34.74
N THR A 201 8.02 9.88 -34.07
CA THR A 201 9.27 9.11 -33.96
C THR A 201 9.65 8.92 -32.50
N GLY A 202 10.39 7.85 -32.19
CA GLY A 202 10.82 7.50 -30.85
C GLY A 202 10.04 6.35 -30.21
N THR A 203 10.47 5.90 -29.07
CA THR A 203 9.93 4.73 -28.37
C THR A 203 8.66 5.04 -27.56
N GLY A 204 8.40 6.30 -27.25
CA GLY A 204 7.32 6.70 -26.34
C GLY A 204 7.63 6.45 -24.86
N LEU A 205 8.82 5.95 -24.54
CA LEU A 205 9.23 5.68 -23.17
C LEU A 205 9.83 6.93 -22.49
N PRO A 206 9.63 7.11 -21.18
CA PRO A 206 10.29 8.19 -20.46
C PRO A 206 11.78 7.91 -20.33
N LEU A 207 12.63 8.91 -20.51
CA LEU A 207 14.08 8.82 -20.34
C LEU A 207 14.49 8.80 -18.88
N GLU A 208 13.64 9.32 -18.00
CA GLU A 208 13.76 9.24 -16.54
C GLU A 208 12.40 8.84 -15.94
N LEU A 209 12.41 8.12 -14.83
CA LEU A 209 11.18 7.74 -14.17
C LEU A 209 10.71 8.82 -13.18
N PRO A 210 9.43 9.21 -13.22
CA PRO A 210 8.87 10.15 -12.28
C PRO A 210 8.79 9.53 -10.87
N THR A 211 8.90 10.36 -9.84
CA THR A 211 8.74 9.94 -8.43
C THR A 211 7.41 10.34 -7.83
N GLY A 212 6.71 11.31 -8.43
CA GLY A 212 5.38 11.76 -8.07
C GLY A 212 4.31 11.32 -9.06
N SER A 213 3.06 11.53 -8.70
CA SER A 213 1.89 11.25 -9.55
C SER A 213 1.53 12.41 -10.48
N GLY A 214 1.95 13.64 -10.14
CA GLY A 214 1.57 14.87 -10.84
C GLY A 214 0.14 15.35 -10.53
N PHE A 215 -0.57 14.71 -9.57
CA PHE A 215 -1.95 15.03 -9.22
C PHE A 215 -2.15 15.14 -7.70
N TYR A 216 -2.98 16.09 -7.30
CA TYR A 216 -3.53 16.11 -5.94
C TYR A 216 -4.57 15.00 -5.79
N ALA A 217 -4.69 14.45 -4.59
CA ALA A 217 -5.73 13.46 -4.30
C ALA A 217 -6.25 13.62 -2.87
N LEU A 218 -7.49 13.17 -2.66
CA LEU A 218 -8.16 13.10 -1.37
C LEU A 218 -8.62 11.67 -1.13
N GLN A 219 -8.32 11.13 0.04
CA GLN A 219 -8.67 9.75 0.39
C GLN A 219 -9.38 9.68 1.74
N PRO A 220 -10.71 9.67 1.78
CA PRO A 220 -11.46 9.19 2.93
C PRO A 220 -11.28 7.68 3.11
N SER A 221 -11.28 7.25 4.36
CA SER A 221 -11.20 5.84 4.75
C SER A 221 -11.92 5.55 6.05
N VAL A 222 -12.32 4.30 6.23
CA VAL A 222 -12.80 3.77 7.51
C VAL A 222 -12.03 2.50 7.79
N THR A 223 -11.39 2.45 8.96
CA THR A 223 -10.68 1.28 9.48
C THR A 223 -11.46 0.72 10.66
N TRP A 224 -11.56 -0.58 10.75
CA TRP A 224 -12.15 -1.27 11.88
C TRP A 224 -11.21 -2.30 12.47
N LEU A 225 -11.29 -2.47 13.79
CA LEU A 225 -10.56 -3.49 14.55
C LEU A 225 -11.54 -4.17 15.50
N TYR A 226 -11.55 -5.48 15.50
CA TYR A 226 -12.35 -6.28 16.41
C TYR A 226 -11.41 -7.20 17.21
N PRO A 227 -11.21 -6.91 18.51
CA PRO A 227 -10.44 -7.79 19.37
C PRO A 227 -11.26 -9.06 19.64
N SER A 228 -10.65 -10.21 19.43
CA SER A 228 -11.22 -11.54 19.69
C SER A 228 -10.08 -12.44 20.14
N ASP A 229 -9.88 -12.53 21.44
CA ASP A 229 -8.77 -13.30 22.02
C ASP A 229 -8.72 -14.75 21.54
N PRO A 230 -7.60 -15.28 21.04
CA PRO A 230 -6.26 -14.66 20.92
C PRO A 230 -6.04 -13.90 19.57
N ALA A 231 -7.07 -13.70 18.78
CA ALA A 231 -7.00 -13.10 17.47
C ALA A 231 -7.50 -11.65 17.48
N ILE A 232 -7.05 -10.86 16.55
CA ILE A 232 -7.57 -9.53 16.27
C ILE A 232 -7.96 -9.49 14.80
N LEU A 233 -9.24 -9.28 14.53
CA LEU A 233 -9.73 -9.08 13.18
C LEU A 233 -9.67 -7.59 12.85
N PHE A 234 -9.24 -7.25 11.65
CA PHE A 234 -9.14 -5.86 11.22
C PHE A 234 -9.42 -5.73 9.73
N GLY A 235 -9.74 -4.54 9.32
CA GLY A 235 -9.88 -4.22 7.91
C GLY A 235 -10.09 -2.73 7.69
N SER A 236 -10.06 -2.33 6.44
CA SER A 236 -10.37 -0.96 6.05
C SER A 236 -11.02 -0.90 4.67
N VAL A 237 -11.73 0.18 4.44
CA VAL A 237 -12.27 0.58 3.13
C VAL A 237 -11.83 2.00 2.88
N SER A 238 -11.40 2.29 1.66
CA SER A 238 -10.93 3.62 1.26
C SER A 238 -11.37 3.96 -0.16
N TYR A 239 -11.48 5.24 -0.42
CA TYR A 239 -11.75 5.78 -1.75
C TYR A 239 -10.79 6.94 -2.03
N LEU A 240 -9.88 6.79 -2.99
CA LEU A 240 -8.96 7.84 -3.40
C LEU A 240 -9.54 8.56 -4.62
N HIS A 241 -9.90 9.81 -4.45
CA HIS A 241 -10.29 10.70 -5.54
C HIS A 241 -9.10 11.49 -6.04
N ASN A 242 -8.76 11.32 -7.31
CA ASN A 242 -7.70 12.07 -7.98
C ASN A 242 -8.28 13.31 -8.65
N PHE A 243 -7.80 14.50 -8.30
CA PHE A 243 -8.25 15.74 -8.92
C PHE A 243 -7.71 15.85 -10.35
N LYS A 244 -8.59 16.18 -11.29
CA LYS A 244 -8.20 16.47 -12.67
C LYS A 244 -7.25 17.67 -12.74
N ARG A 245 -6.36 17.66 -13.72
CA ARG A 245 -5.42 18.75 -14.03
C ARG A 245 -5.63 19.24 -15.44
N SER A 246 -5.83 20.54 -15.60
CA SER A 246 -6.00 21.21 -16.90
C SER A 246 -4.67 21.83 -17.36
N GLY A 247 -4.53 22.07 -18.66
CA GLY A 247 -3.34 22.67 -19.23
C GLY A 247 -2.09 21.81 -19.08
N VAL A 248 -2.24 20.50 -19.08
CA VAL A 248 -1.12 19.57 -18.97
C VAL A 248 -0.36 19.55 -20.30
N ASN A 249 0.96 19.71 -20.23
CA ASN A 249 1.86 19.55 -21.35
C ASN A 249 2.91 18.48 -21.00
N ARG A 250 3.23 17.60 -21.92
CA ARG A 250 4.27 16.58 -21.77
C ARG A 250 5.55 17.04 -22.42
N LYS A 251 6.67 16.92 -21.71
CA LYS A 251 7.99 17.21 -22.25
C LYS A 251 8.44 16.09 -23.16
N VAL A 252 8.79 16.42 -24.40
CA VAL A 252 9.30 15.49 -25.39
C VAL A 252 10.74 15.85 -25.79
N LEU A 253 11.34 15.09 -26.68
CA LEU A 253 12.71 15.33 -27.17
C LEU A 253 12.89 16.76 -27.70
N ASN A 254 14.14 17.21 -27.75
CA ASN A 254 14.54 18.53 -28.24
C ASN A 254 13.93 19.71 -27.44
N GLY A 255 13.53 19.46 -26.16
CA GLY A 255 12.98 20.51 -25.30
C GLY A 255 11.58 20.99 -25.70
N GLN A 256 10.90 20.28 -26.59
CA GLN A 256 9.54 20.60 -27.01
C GLN A 256 8.50 20.12 -26.00
N TRP A 257 7.30 20.69 -26.10
CA TRP A 257 6.15 20.35 -25.25
C TRP A 257 4.94 19.96 -26.08
N GLU A 258 4.42 18.78 -25.81
CA GLU A 258 3.19 18.30 -26.41
C GLU A 258 1.98 18.64 -25.51
N PRO A 259 0.99 19.41 -26.00
CA PRO A 259 -0.19 19.73 -25.21
C PRO A 259 -1.08 18.51 -25.08
N LEU A 260 -1.35 18.07 -23.84
CA LEU A 260 -2.25 16.98 -23.51
C LEU A 260 -3.65 17.48 -23.12
N GLY A 261 -3.76 18.76 -22.70
CA GLY A 261 -5.01 19.36 -22.29
C GLY A 261 -5.40 19.00 -20.84
N THR A 262 -6.61 18.52 -20.64
CA THR A 262 -7.10 18.13 -19.32
C THR A 262 -6.93 16.63 -19.10
N VAL A 263 -6.22 16.26 -18.04
CA VAL A 263 -6.01 14.85 -17.65
C VAL A 263 -6.70 14.59 -16.32
N ALA A 264 -7.51 13.53 -16.28
CA ALA A 264 -8.19 13.04 -15.07
C ALA A 264 -7.79 11.59 -14.84
N PRO A 265 -6.90 11.31 -13.88
CA PRO A 265 -6.57 9.94 -13.49
C PRO A 265 -7.80 9.23 -12.94
N GLY A 266 -7.83 7.92 -13.05
CA GLY A 266 -8.90 7.12 -12.46
C GLY A 266 -8.86 7.17 -10.94
N ASP A 267 -10.04 7.20 -10.32
CA ASP A 267 -10.18 7.07 -8.88
C ASP A 267 -9.87 5.63 -8.44
N VAL A 268 -9.51 5.45 -7.17
CA VAL A 268 -9.15 4.16 -6.61
C VAL A 268 -10.11 3.80 -5.49
N PHE A 269 -10.77 2.67 -5.59
CA PHE A 269 -11.48 2.03 -4.49
C PHE A 269 -10.59 0.94 -3.91
N GLY A 270 -10.33 1.00 -2.60
CA GLY A 270 -9.50 0.03 -1.89
C GLY A 270 -10.23 -0.57 -0.70
N PHE A 271 -9.94 -1.84 -0.43
CA PHE A 271 -10.31 -2.50 0.82
C PHE A 271 -9.23 -3.48 1.23
N ASN A 272 -9.10 -3.69 2.52
CA ASN A 272 -8.29 -4.76 3.07
C ASN A 272 -8.98 -5.40 4.27
N PHE A 273 -8.58 -6.61 4.56
CA PHE A 273 -8.99 -7.32 5.77
C PHE A 273 -7.91 -8.33 6.16
N GLY A 274 -7.91 -8.69 7.43
CA GLY A 274 -6.94 -9.64 7.92
C GLY A 274 -7.17 -10.05 9.37
N VAL A 275 -6.30 -10.93 9.84
CA VAL A 275 -6.26 -11.43 11.20
C VAL A 275 -4.84 -11.30 11.75
N GLY A 276 -4.73 -10.78 12.95
CA GLY A 276 -3.51 -10.78 13.75
C GLY A 276 -3.61 -11.78 14.88
N LEU A 277 -2.56 -12.56 15.08
CA LEU A 277 -2.47 -13.57 16.14
C LEU A 277 -1.31 -13.17 17.08
N ALA A 278 -1.62 -12.91 18.35
CA ALA A 278 -0.62 -12.68 19.35
C ALA A 278 0.11 -14.00 19.64
N LEU A 279 1.42 -14.02 19.41
CA LEU A 279 2.27 -15.16 19.74
C LEU A 279 2.74 -15.09 21.20
N ASN A 280 2.95 -13.89 21.68
CA ASN A 280 3.26 -13.56 23.09
C ASN A 280 3.07 -12.04 23.28
N ASP A 281 3.39 -11.52 24.48
CA ASP A 281 3.24 -10.10 24.85
C ASP A 281 4.02 -9.12 23.94
N ARG A 282 4.98 -9.60 23.15
CA ARG A 282 5.88 -8.78 22.33
C ARG A 282 5.79 -9.07 20.84
N ALA A 283 5.31 -10.24 20.46
CA ALA A 283 5.33 -10.71 19.06
C ALA A 283 3.91 -10.99 18.57
N LEU A 284 3.64 -10.54 17.36
CA LEU A 284 2.39 -10.76 16.65
C LEU A 284 2.69 -11.16 15.21
N ILE A 285 2.01 -12.18 14.71
CA ILE A 285 1.98 -12.53 13.29
C ILE A 285 0.61 -12.17 12.72
N SER A 286 0.57 -11.89 11.44
CA SER A 286 -0.66 -11.46 10.82
C SER A 286 -0.74 -11.88 9.37
N PHE A 287 -1.95 -12.13 8.94
CA PHE A 287 -2.29 -12.54 7.58
C PHE A 287 -3.41 -11.63 7.08
N GLY A 288 -3.32 -11.24 5.84
CA GLY A 288 -4.37 -10.41 5.27
C GLY A 288 -4.34 -10.33 3.76
N TYR A 289 -5.37 -9.71 3.23
CA TYR A 289 -5.56 -9.45 1.82
C TYR A 289 -5.82 -7.95 1.63
N ASP A 290 -5.12 -7.37 0.68
CA ASP A 290 -5.33 -5.99 0.21
C ASP A 290 -5.82 -6.00 -1.23
N HIS A 291 -6.81 -5.18 -1.53
CA HIS A 291 -7.36 -5.04 -2.87
C HIS A 291 -7.56 -3.58 -3.24
N SER A 292 -7.18 -3.23 -4.47
CA SER A 292 -7.41 -1.90 -5.04
C SER A 292 -7.91 -2.00 -6.47
N SER A 293 -9.01 -1.32 -6.76
CA SER A 293 -9.60 -1.19 -8.10
C SER A 293 -9.39 0.24 -8.59
N ILE A 294 -8.59 0.40 -9.64
CA ILE A 294 -8.23 1.69 -10.23
C ILE A 294 -9.08 1.90 -11.49
N ALA A 295 -9.82 2.98 -11.54
CA ALA A 295 -10.65 3.34 -12.69
C ALA A 295 -9.79 3.80 -13.88
N ARG A 296 -10.40 3.88 -15.06
CA ARG A 296 -9.73 4.31 -16.30
C ARG A 296 -9.38 5.80 -16.26
N THR A 297 -8.22 6.14 -16.80
CA THR A 297 -7.81 7.54 -17.01
C THR A 297 -8.59 8.16 -18.16
N ARG A 298 -8.93 9.44 -18.03
CA ARG A 298 -9.57 10.25 -19.07
C ARG A 298 -8.68 11.43 -19.45
N GLN A 299 -8.70 11.76 -20.74
CA GLN A 299 -8.04 12.93 -21.31
C GLN A 299 -9.07 13.73 -22.12
N ASN A 300 -9.19 15.02 -21.80
CA ASN A 300 -10.18 15.91 -22.44
C ASN A 300 -11.62 15.37 -22.38
N GLY A 301 -11.97 14.68 -21.27
CA GLY A 301 -13.29 14.08 -21.04
C GLY A 301 -13.50 12.70 -21.66
N VAL A 302 -12.61 12.26 -22.54
CA VAL A 302 -12.69 10.95 -23.22
C VAL A 302 -11.74 9.95 -22.53
N THR A 303 -12.16 8.70 -22.43
CA THR A 303 -11.29 7.64 -21.90
C THR A 303 -10.08 7.48 -22.83
N VAL A 304 -8.89 7.50 -22.25
CA VAL A 304 -7.63 7.33 -22.99
C VAL A 304 -7.64 5.95 -23.69
N PRO A 305 -7.37 5.88 -25.00
CA PRO A 305 -7.25 4.61 -25.70
C PRO A 305 -6.23 3.69 -25.00
N GLY A 306 -6.57 2.42 -24.82
CA GLY A 306 -5.73 1.47 -24.09
C GLY A 306 -5.80 1.56 -22.57
N SER A 307 -6.41 2.59 -21.99
CA SER A 307 -6.65 2.65 -20.54
C SER A 307 -7.63 1.56 -20.11
N VAL A 308 -7.20 0.70 -19.20
CA VAL A 308 -8.01 -0.38 -18.65
C VAL A 308 -8.27 -0.12 -17.15
N ARG A 309 -9.32 -0.72 -16.62
CA ARG A 309 -9.50 -0.80 -15.19
C ARG A 309 -8.46 -1.77 -14.64
N THR A 310 -7.68 -1.34 -13.66
CA THR A 310 -6.62 -2.13 -13.05
C THR A 310 -7.10 -2.69 -11.73
N GLN A 311 -6.83 -3.97 -11.50
CA GLN A 311 -7.16 -4.66 -10.26
C GLN A 311 -5.86 -5.12 -9.60
N LEU A 312 -5.61 -4.60 -8.41
CA LEU A 312 -4.46 -5.00 -7.60
C LEU A 312 -4.96 -5.85 -6.44
N GLY A 313 -4.39 -7.03 -6.26
CA GLY A 313 -4.72 -7.93 -5.16
C GLY A 313 -3.43 -8.50 -4.59
N THR A 314 -3.20 -8.31 -3.28
CA THR A 314 -1.98 -8.73 -2.59
C THR A 314 -2.32 -9.56 -1.37
N LEU A 315 -1.72 -10.73 -1.25
CA LEU A 315 -1.68 -11.50 -0.01
C LEU A 315 -0.54 -10.97 0.85
N LEU A 316 -0.81 -10.68 2.12
CA LEU A 316 0.13 -10.07 3.04
C LEU A 316 0.37 -10.96 4.24
N VAL A 317 1.63 -11.12 4.60
CA VAL A 317 2.08 -11.76 5.84
C VAL A 317 2.92 -10.73 6.61
N GLY A 318 2.50 -10.42 7.82
CA GLY A 318 3.16 -9.44 8.67
C GLY A 318 3.71 -10.08 9.94
N PHE A 319 4.82 -9.56 10.41
CA PHE A 319 5.39 -9.86 11.71
C PHE A 319 5.70 -8.55 12.44
N SER A 320 5.27 -8.46 13.67
CA SER A 320 5.53 -7.32 14.55
C SER A 320 6.22 -7.77 15.81
N TYR A 321 7.26 -7.04 16.20
CA TYR A 321 7.99 -7.31 17.42
C TYR A 321 8.21 -6.02 18.23
N ARG A 322 7.67 -5.97 19.43
CA ARG A 322 7.85 -4.87 20.38
C ARG A 322 9.17 -5.06 21.13
N ILE A 323 10.19 -4.27 20.77
CA ILE A 323 11.50 -4.30 21.41
C ILE A 323 11.36 -3.77 22.84
N ASN A 324 10.65 -2.65 23.00
CA ASN A 324 10.31 -2.03 24.29
C ASN A 324 9.04 -1.17 24.13
N GLU A 325 8.61 -0.49 25.19
CA GLU A 325 7.40 0.35 25.17
C GLU A 325 7.42 1.48 24.13
N LYS A 326 8.60 1.89 23.66
CA LYS A 326 8.80 3.01 22.73
C LYS A 326 9.16 2.57 21.32
N ARG A 327 9.51 1.30 21.10
CA ARG A 327 10.08 0.83 19.83
C ARG A 327 9.46 -0.49 19.40
N THR A 328 8.95 -0.51 18.21
CA THR A 328 8.42 -1.71 17.54
C THR A 328 9.07 -1.88 16.19
N VAL A 329 9.29 -3.09 15.75
CA VAL A 329 9.71 -3.45 14.40
C VAL A 329 8.55 -4.14 13.71
N ASN A 330 8.17 -3.69 12.54
CA ASN A 330 7.14 -4.31 11.72
C ASN A 330 7.74 -4.69 10.37
N VAL A 331 7.62 -5.95 10.01
CA VAL A 331 8.03 -6.47 8.70
C VAL A 331 6.80 -7.06 8.03
N THR A 332 6.57 -6.71 6.78
CA THR A 332 5.47 -7.25 5.99
C THR A 332 5.99 -7.72 4.64
N VAL A 333 5.61 -8.91 4.25
CA VAL A 333 5.85 -9.49 2.94
C VAL A 333 4.54 -9.61 2.21
N GLY A 334 4.48 -9.13 0.97
CA GLY A 334 3.32 -9.21 0.10
C GLY A 334 3.62 -10.04 -1.14
N ALA A 335 2.67 -10.87 -1.55
CA ALA A 335 2.67 -11.61 -2.79
C ALA A 335 1.50 -11.16 -3.68
N GLY A 336 1.79 -10.75 -4.91
CA GLY A 336 0.79 -10.35 -5.88
C GLY A 336 -0.07 -11.53 -6.34
N LEU A 337 -1.39 -11.35 -6.30
CA LEU A 337 -2.35 -12.36 -6.72
C LEU A 337 -3.02 -12.02 -8.05
N THR A 338 -2.91 -10.78 -8.50
CA THR A 338 -3.48 -10.34 -9.77
C THR A 338 -2.39 -9.88 -10.72
N ARG A 339 -2.68 -9.92 -12.01
CA ARG A 339 -1.73 -9.63 -13.10
C ARG A 339 -1.04 -8.26 -13.00
N ASP A 340 -1.76 -7.27 -12.47
CA ASP A 340 -1.29 -5.89 -12.42
C ASP A 340 -0.63 -5.54 -11.07
N THR A 341 -0.59 -6.49 -10.12
CA THR A 341 0.02 -6.34 -8.80
C THR A 341 1.51 -6.64 -8.87
N PRO A 342 2.37 -5.94 -8.11
CA PRO A 342 3.74 -6.36 -7.93
C PRO A 342 3.84 -7.80 -7.45
N ASP A 343 4.76 -8.56 -8.03
CA ASP A 343 4.95 -9.98 -7.72
C ASP A 343 5.33 -10.16 -6.25
N VAL A 344 6.23 -9.29 -5.77
CA VAL A 344 6.72 -9.31 -4.39
C VAL A 344 6.80 -7.88 -3.85
N GLN A 345 6.39 -7.73 -2.61
CA GLN A 345 6.54 -6.51 -1.83
C GLN A 345 7.17 -6.84 -0.47
N LEU A 346 8.08 -5.99 -0.02
CA LEU A 346 8.66 -6.05 1.31
C LEU A 346 8.54 -4.68 1.96
N SER A 347 8.06 -4.63 3.20
CA SER A 347 7.97 -3.41 3.98
C SER A 347 8.59 -3.61 5.36
N LEU A 348 9.45 -2.68 5.75
CA LEU A 348 10.02 -2.56 7.09
C LEU A 348 9.59 -1.22 7.67
N ARG A 349 9.04 -1.20 8.90
CA ARG A 349 8.65 0.02 9.62
C ARG A 349 9.12 -0.03 11.05
N LEU A 350 9.59 1.11 11.54
CA LEU A 350 10.21 1.26 12.86
C LEU A 350 9.57 2.43 13.63
N PRO A 351 8.33 2.29 14.15
CA PRO A 351 7.71 3.33 14.95
C PRO A 351 8.47 3.55 16.27
N LEU A 352 8.81 4.82 16.53
CA LEU A 352 9.49 5.33 17.71
C LEU A 352 8.57 6.31 18.43
N THR A 353 8.15 6.02 19.65
CA THR A 353 7.23 6.87 20.45
C THR A 353 8.02 7.73 21.44
N PHE A 354 7.67 9.04 21.48
CA PHE A 354 8.29 10.05 22.34
C PHE A 354 7.27 10.67 23.30
#